data_e28289a04c0271dd717dc129cc15d4b3
#
_entry.id   e28289a04c0271dd717dc129cc15d4b3
#
_cell.length_a   1.000
_cell.length_b   1.000
_cell.length_c   1.000
_cell.angle_alpha   90.00
_cell.angle_beta   90.00
_cell.angle_gamma   90.00
#
_symmetry.space_group_name_H-M   'P 1'
#
loop_
_entity.id
_entity.type
_entity.pdbx_description
1 polymer ?
#
loop_
_entity_poly.entity_id
_entity_poly.type
_entity_poly.pdbx_seq_one_letter_code
_entity_poly.pdbx_strand_id
1 'polypeptide(L)'
;EPMSTRFGIKNGAVISAVDLIFGIGVYAGLRPIHVEGATGLADTNYEGKARAAIDALRSGADFVFLHIEASDEAGHEGDIELVAPIMEAADTLDEPLSIAVLPDHPTPCRLRTHTSDAVPFIIYHPGETPDSVTSYSERAAADGLYGLMKSTDFIEEFLKV
;
A
#
# COMPACT_ATOMS: atom_id res chain seq x y z
N GLU A 1 -3.36 6.04 -18.42
CA GLU A 1 -3.24 4.74 -19.08
C GLU A 1 -3.58 3.64 -18.09
N PRO A 2 -4.43 2.64 -18.44
CA PRO A 2 -4.78 1.57 -17.51
C PRO A 2 -3.57 0.75 -17.06
N MET A 3 -3.62 0.25 -15.83
CA MET A 3 -2.58 -0.62 -15.24
C MET A 3 -2.34 -1.89 -16.07
N SER A 4 -3.39 -2.41 -16.69
CA SER A 4 -3.29 -3.56 -17.60
C SER A 4 -2.42 -3.29 -18.83
N THR A 5 -2.49 -2.09 -19.40
CA THR A 5 -1.71 -1.71 -20.57
C THR A 5 -0.25 -1.44 -20.21
N ARG A 6 -0.03 -0.74 -19.09
CA ARG A 6 1.31 -0.30 -18.69
C ARG A 6 2.10 -1.39 -17.96
N PHE A 7 1.45 -2.15 -17.08
CA PHE A 7 2.11 -3.08 -16.18
C PHE A 7 1.62 -4.53 -16.29
N GLY A 8 0.70 -4.82 -17.23
CA GLY A 8 0.18 -6.17 -17.44
C GLY A 8 -0.80 -6.66 -16.37
N ILE A 9 -1.24 -5.82 -15.43
CA ILE A 9 -2.22 -6.16 -14.39
C ILE A 9 -3.57 -6.42 -15.05
N LYS A 10 -4.07 -7.66 -14.96
CA LYS A 10 -5.31 -8.09 -15.64
C LYS A 10 -6.54 -8.03 -14.76
N ASN A 11 -6.37 -8.29 -13.46
CA ASN A 11 -7.45 -8.37 -12.48
C ASN A 11 -7.07 -7.62 -11.20
N GLY A 12 -6.85 -6.31 -11.34
CA GLY A 12 -6.52 -5.45 -10.22
C GLY A 12 -7.75 -5.01 -9.42
N ALA A 13 -7.60 -4.78 -8.13
CA ALA A 13 -8.62 -4.24 -7.25
C ALA A 13 -8.13 -3.00 -6.48
N VAL A 14 -9.07 -2.15 -6.07
CA VAL A 14 -8.84 -0.99 -5.20
C VAL A 14 -9.79 -1.05 -4.01
N ILE A 15 -9.22 -0.87 -2.81
CA ILE A 15 -9.94 -0.80 -1.54
C ILE A 15 -9.63 0.55 -0.90
N SER A 16 -10.66 1.32 -0.58
CA SER A 16 -10.55 2.64 0.06
C SER A 16 -11.83 2.98 0.82
N ALA A 17 -11.85 4.10 1.51
CA ALA A 17 -13.05 4.76 2.01
C ALA A 17 -13.31 6.09 1.30
N VAL A 18 -12.45 6.49 0.37
CA VAL A 18 -12.45 7.80 -0.27
C VAL A 18 -12.87 7.69 -1.73
N ASP A 19 -13.91 8.41 -2.12
CA ASP A 19 -14.47 8.37 -3.49
C ASP A 19 -13.45 8.78 -4.55
N LEU A 20 -12.58 9.74 -4.23
CA LEU A 20 -11.50 10.16 -5.13
C LEU A 20 -10.56 9.00 -5.48
N ILE A 21 -10.17 8.22 -4.48
CA ILE A 21 -9.28 7.06 -4.64
C ILE A 21 -9.98 5.96 -5.45
N PHE A 22 -11.26 5.70 -5.19
CA PHE A 22 -12.04 4.79 -6.03
C PHE A 22 -12.11 5.26 -7.48
N GLY A 23 -12.34 6.57 -7.70
CA GLY A 23 -12.37 7.16 -9.04
C GLY A 23 -11.04 6.99 -9.79
N ILE A 24 -9.92 7.24 -9.12
CA ILE A 24 -8.57 7.04 -9.67
C ILE A 24 -8.35 5.54 -9.98
N GLY A 25 -8.72 4.66 -9.06
CA GLY A 25 -8.60 3.20 -9.23
C GLY A 25 -9.38 2.72 -10.45
N VAL A 26 -10.64 3.11 -10.59
CA VAL A 26 -11.49 2.79 -11.75
C VAL A 26 -10.88 3.32 -13.05
N TYR A 27 -10.39 4.56 -13.05
CA TYR A 27 -9.71 5.14 -14.21
C TYR A 27 -8.42 4.36 -14.58
N ALA A 28 -7.71 3.85 -13.57
CA ALA A 28 -6.54 2.99 -13.75
C ALA A 28 -6.91 1.54 -14.18
N GLY A 29 -8.19 1.20 -14.24
CA GLY A 29 -8.68 -0.14 -14.61
C GLY A 29 -8.78 -1.12 -13.44
N LEU A 30 -8.76 -0.64 -12.20
CA LEU A 30 -8.94 -1.45 -11.00
C LEU A 30 -10.42 -1.57 -10.62
N ARG A 31 -10.81 -2.74 -10.13
CA ARG A 31 -12.16 -3.01 -9.65
C ARG A 31 -12.32 -2.49 -8.20
N PRO A 32 -13.29 -1.60 -7.92
CA PRO A 32 -13.52 -1.13 -6.56
C PRO A 32 -14.12 -2.23 -5.67
N ILE A 33 -13.63 -2.31 -4.43
CA ILE A 33 -14.17 -3.19 -3.38
C ILE A 33 -14.55 -2.30 -2.20
N HIS A 34 -15.85 -2.24 -1.90
CA HIS A 34 -16.37 -1.52 -0.75
C HIS A 34 -16.36 -2.42 0.48
N VAL A 35 -15.89 -1.86 1.61
CA VAL A 35 -15.82 -2.56 2.89
C VAL A 35 -16.75 -1.87 3.88
N GLU A 36 -17.63 -2.63 4.51
CA GLU A 36 -18.54 -2.12 5.54
C GLU A 36 -17.76 -1.57 6.73
N GLY A 37 -18.09 -0.37 7.18
CA GLY A 37 -17.39 0.33 8.26
C GLY A 37 -16.04 0.92 7.84
N ALA A 38 -15.70 0.91 6.56
CA ALA A 38 -14.55 1.66 6.07
C ALA A 38 -14.87 3.15 6.07
N THR A 39 -14.08 3.93 6.80
CA THR A 39 -14.13 5.39 6.88
C THR A 39 -12.77 5.98 6.56
N GLY A 40 -12.68 7.31 6.37
CA GLY A 40 -11.41 8.05 6.31
C GLY A 40 -10.80 8.36 7.67
N LEU A 41 -11.46 7.98 8.77
CA LEU A 41 -11.10 8.34 10.14
C LEU A 41 -10.34 7.21 10.85
N ALA A 42 -9.75 7.52 12.01
CA ALA A 42 -8.98 6.57 12.81
C ALA A 42 -9.76 5.33 13.29
N ASP A 43 -11.10 5.40 13.33
CA ASP A 43 -11.98 4.30 13.69
C ASP A 43 -12.39 3.41 12.49
N THR A 44 -11.74 3.57 11.35
CA THR A 44 -12.01 2.77 10.15
C THR A 44 -11.89 1.26 10.42
N ASN A 45 -12.63 0.46 9.67
CA ASN A 45 -12.56 -1.01 9.75
C ASN A 45 -11.28 -1.54 9.08
N TYR A 46 -10.14 -1.44 9.77
CA TYR A 46 -8.85 -1.92 9.30
C TYR A 46 -8.85 -3.41 8.96
N GLU A 47 -9.35 -4.24 9.88
CA GLU A 47 -9.42 -5.69 9.69
C GLU A 47 -10.27 -6.07 8.48
N GLY A 48 -11.41 -5.41 8.30
CA GLY A 48 -12.27 -5.62 7.14
C GLY A 48 -11.58 -5.26 5.82
N LYS A 49 -10.80 -4.17 5.79
CA LYS A 49 -10.01 -3.78 4.62
C LYS A 49 -8.93 -4.81 4.31
N ALA A 50 -8.18 -5.27 5.31
CA ALA A 50 -7.15 -6.30 5.14
C ALA A 50 -7.75 -7.62 4.64
N ARG A 51 -8.85 -8.06 5.26
CA ARG A 51 -9.58 -9.28 4.84
C ARG A 51 -10.07 -9.19 3.40
N ALA A 52 -10.65 -8.06 3.01
CA ALA A 52 -11.11 -7.85 1.64
C ALA A 52 -9.96 -7.91 0.61
N ALA A 53 -8.75 -7.43 0.97
CA ALA A 53 -7.58 -7.54 0.13
C ALA A 53 -7.15 -9.00 -0.07
N ILE A 54 -7.08 -9.78 1.02
CA ILE A 54 -6.75 -11.20 1.00
C ILE A 54 -7.79 -11.99 0.18
N ASP A 55 -9.07 -11.72 0.39
CA ASP A 55 -10.15 -12.40 -0.33
C ASP A 55 -10.13 -12.07 -1.82
N ALA A 56 -9.76 -10.85 -2.19
CA ALA A 56 -9.57 -10.47 -3.59
C ALA A 56 -8.43 -11.26 -4.23
N LEU A 57 -7.28 -11.37 -3.57
CA LEU A 57 -6.13 -12.15 -4.04
C LEU A 57 -6.48 -13.64 -4.16
N ARG A 58 -7.11 -14.25 -3.16
CA ARG A 58 -7.60 -15.64 -3.19
C ARG A 58 -8.61 -15.90 -4.31
N SER A 59 -9.35 -14.86 -4.69
CA SER A 59 -10.33 -14.91 -5.80
C SER A 59 -9.70 -14.63 -7.16
N GLY A 60 -8.37 -14.56 -7.26
CA GLY A 60 -7.62 -14.42 -8.48
C GLY A 60 -7.31 -12.98 -8.90
N ALA A 61 -7.35 -12.01 -7.97
CA ALA A 61 -6.76 -10.71 -8.24
C ALA A 61 -5.24 -10.85 -8.30
N ASP A 62 -4.62 -10.20 -9.29
CA ASP A 62 -3.16 -10.15 -9.47
C ASP A 62 -2.52 -8.88 -8.89
N PHE A 63 -3.37 -7.92 -8.45
CA PHE A 63 -2.95 -6.69 -7.80
C PHE A 63 -4.07 -6.14 -6.91
N VAL A 64 -3.73 -5.68 -5.71
CA VAL A 64 -4.65 -4.96 -4.82
C VAL A 64 -4.00 -3.68 -4.34
N PHE A 65 -4.63 -2.54 -4.62
CA PHE A 65 -4.31 -1.25 -4.02
C PHE A 65 -5.20 -1.03 -2.81
N LEU A 66 -4.59 -1.11 -1.61
CA LEU A 66 -5.27 -0.89 -0.34
C LEU A 66 -4.90 0.49 0.20
N HIS A 67 -5.88 1.37 0.31
CA HIS A 67 -5.71 2.74 0.79
C HIS A 67 -6.30 2.93 2.19
N ILE A 68 -5.52 3.61 3.05
CA ILE A 68 -5.88 3.95 4.42
C ILE A 68 -5.65 5.44 4.63
N GLU A 69 -6.74 6.20 4.73
CA GLU A 69 -6.74 7.65 4.93
C GLU A 69 -6.41 8.05 6.37
N ALA A 70 -6.79 7.20 7.32
CA ALA A 70 -6.75 7.49 8.75
C ALA A 70 -5.37 7.89 9.29
N SER A 71 -4.28 7.49 8.64
CA SER A 71 -2.92 7.85 9.02
C SER A 71 -2.59 9.32 8.77
N ASP A 72 -3.19 9.97 7.77
CA ASP A 72 -3.06 11.40 7.53
C ASP A 72 -3.73 12.22 8.65
N GLU A 73 -4.88 11.77 9.13
CA GLU A 73 -5.58 12.42 10.24
C GLU A 73 -4.90 12.21 11.61
N ALA A 74 -4.41 11.01 11.88
CA ALA A 74 -3.77 10.67 13.17
C ALA A 74 -2.32 11.16 13.28
N GLY A 75 -1.67 11.50 12.19
CA GLY A 75 -0.34 12.10 12.14
C GLY A 75 0.74 11.33 12.88
N HIS A 76 0.91 10.03 12.67
CA HIS A 76 2.12 9.26 13.05
C HIS A 76 1.98 7.92 13.80
N GLU A 77 0.82 7.39 14.03
CA GLU A 77 0.79 6.01 14.53
C GLU A 77 0.61 5.07 13.35
N GLY A 78 1.75 4.71 12.77
CA GLY A 78 1.83 3.99 11.52
C GLY A 78 1.15 2.63 11.56
N ASP A 79 0.43 2.36 10.53
CA ASP A 79 -0.35 1.18 10.19
C ASP A 79 0.46 -0.11 10.01
N ILE A 80 1.60 -0.24 10.67
CA ILE A 80 2.39 -1.49 10.73
C ILE A 80 1.54 -2.65 11.26
N GLU A 81 0.59 -2.36 12.16
CA GLU A 81 -0.35 -3.35 12.68
C GLU A 81 -1.28 -3.96 11.62
N LEU A 82 -1.48 -3.29 10.48
CA LEU A 82 -2.24 -3.83 9.36
C LEU A 82 -1.43 -4.75 8.45
N VAL A 83 -0.13 -4.51 8.36
CA VAL A 83 0.75 -5.32 7.50
C VAL A 83 0.92 -6.72 8.09
N ALA A 84 1.00 -6.85 9.41
CA ALA A 84 1.19 -8.14 10.06
C ALA A 84 0.11 -9.19 9.72
N PRO A 85 -1.20 -8.91 9.82
CA PRO A 85 -2.24 -9.85 9.38
C PRO A 85 -2.18 -10.20 7.89
N ILE A 86 -1.77 -9.26 7.04
CA ILE A 86 -1.61 -9.52 5.61
C ILE A 86 -0.42 -10.44 5.36
N MET A 87 0.70 -10.23 6.06
CA MET A 87 1.88 -11.09 5.98
C MET A 87 1.58 -12.50 6.47
N GLU A 88 0.89 -12.64 7.61
CA GLU A 88 0.48 -13.95 8.13
C GLU A 88 -0.45 -14.70 7.17
N ALA A 89 -1.35 -13.97 6.50
CA ALA A 89 -2.26 -14.56 5.53
C ALA A 89 -1.57 -14.88 4.19
N ALA A 90 -0.44 -14.25 3.87
CA ALA A 90 0.31 -14.50 2.64
C ALA A 90 0.74 -15.96 2.52
N ASP A 91 1.11 -16.61 3.65
CA ASP A 91 1.48 -18.03 3.69
C ASP A 91 0.32 -18.98 3.34
N THR A 92 -0.91 -18.46 3.28
CA THR A 92 -2.12 -19.23 2.94
C THR A 92 -2.58 -19.03 1.50
N LEU A 93 -1.87 -18.23 0.72
CA LEU A 93 -2.13 -18.02 -0.71
C LEU A 93 -1.42 -19.12 -1.52
N ASP A 94 -2.04 -19.49 -2.65
CA ASP A 94 -1.47 -20.49 -3.56
C ASP A 94 -0.20 -19.97 -4.26
N GLU A 95 -0.09 -18.66 -4.42
CA GLU A 95 1.04 -17.97 -5.04
C GLU A 95 1.75 -17.03 -4.06
N PRO A 96 3.07 -16.83 -4.20
CA PRO A 96 3.82 -15.91 -3.36
C PRO A 96 3.30 -14.47 -3.47
N LEU A 97 3.17 -13.77 -2.34
CA LEU A 97 2.69 -12.39 -2.26
C LEU A 97 3.85 -11.40 -2.08
N SER A 98 3.97 -10.44 -3.01
CA SER A 98 4.80 -9.26 -2.82
C SER A 98 3.99 -8.13 -2.18
N ILE A 99 4.61 -7.38 -1.25
CA ILE A 99 3.95 -6.32 -0.50
C ILE A 99 4.77 -5.04 -0.59
N ALA A 100 4.11 -3.92 -0.86
CA ALA A 100 4.70 -2.59 -0.74
C ALA A 100 3.88 -1.73 0.22
N VAL A 101 4.57 -0.98 1.08
CA VAL A 101 3.97 -0.04 2.04
C VAL A 101 4.63 1.31 1.90
N LEU A 102 3.85 2.36 1.71
CA LEU A 102 4.33 3.73 1.64
C LEU A 102 3.20 4.72 1.98
N PRO A 103 3.51 5.89 2.59
CA PRO A 103 2.61 7.04 2.60
C PRO A 103 2.54 7.68 1.21
N ASP A 104 1.48 8.41 0.94
CA ASP A 104 1.34 9.20 -0.30
C ASP A 104 2.11 10.54 -0.22
N HIS A 105 2.13 11.18 0.96
CA HIS A 105 2.86 12.43 1.23
C HIS A 105 3.15 12.59 2.73
N PRO A 106 4.12 13.44 3.11
CA PRO A 106 4.31 13.80 4.51
C PRO A 106 3.32 14.88 4.94
N THR A 107 2.78 14.73 6.15
CA THR A 107 1.96 15.74 6.83
C THR A 107 2.58 16.05 8.21
N PRO A 108 3.71 16.78 8.26
CA PRO A 108 4.40 17.04 9.52
C PRO A 108 3.51 17.77 10.54
N CYS A 109 3.34 17.21 11.74
CA CYS A 109 2.50 17.76 12.80
C CYS A 109 2.80 19.24 13.13
N ARG A 110 4.07 19.66 13.02
CA ARG A 110 4.49 21.04 13.25
C ARG A 110 3.96 22.02 12.20
N LEU A 111 3.70 21.55 10.95
CA LEU A 111 3.25 22.37 9.84
C LEU A 111 1.74 22.26 9.62
N ARG A 112 1.13 21.14 10.01
CA ARG A 112 -0.29 20.82 9.81
C ARG A 112 -0.75 20.99 8.35
N THR A 113 0.12 20.65 7.42
CA THR A 113 -0.12 20.70 5.97
C THR A 113 0.88 19.80 5.27
N HIS A 114 0.54 19.38 4.06
CA HIS A 114 1.38 18.53 3.23
C HIS A 114 2.70 19.23 2.87
N THR A 115 3.76 18.43 2.72
CA THR A 115 5.04 18.88 2.18
C THR A 115 5.45 18.01 0.99
N SER A 116 6.49 18.44 0.28
CA SER A 116 7.09 17.70 -0.84
C SER A 116 8.34 16.92 -0.46
N ASP A 117 8.56 16.70 0.84
CA ASP A 117 9.66 15.88 1.31
C ASP A 117 9.46 14.42 0.88
N ALA A 118 10.55 13.65 0.84
CA ALA A 118 10.48 12.23 0.55
C ALA A 118 9.79 11.46 1.69
N VAL A 119 9.05 10.42 1.32
CA VAL A 119 8.40 9.49 2.25
C VAL A 119 9.17 8.17 2.34
N PRO A 120 9.16 7.49 3.50
CA PRO A 120 9.73 6.16 3.62
C PRO A 120 8.85 5.14 2.88
N PHE A 121 9.47 4.07 2.36
CA PHE A 121 8.73 2.96 1.78
C PHE A 121 9.40 1.62 2.10
N ILE A 122 8.62 0.56 2.03
CA ILE A 122 9.06 -0.84 2.11
C ILE A 122 8.59 -1.56 0.86
N ILE A 123 9.45 -2.40 0.30
CA ILE A 123 9.09 -3.41 -0.70
C ILE A 123 9.55 -4.77 -0.16
N TYR A 124 8.63 -5.72 -0.12
CA TYR A 124 8.89 -7.11 0.22
C TYR A 124 8.60 -8.00 -0.97
N HIS A 125 9.56 -8.83 -1.33
CA HIS A 125 9.39 -9.92 -2.28
C HIS A 125 9.77 -11.24 -1.61
N PRO A 126 8.94 -12.30 -1.76
CA PRO A 126 9.23 -13.61 -1.21
C PRO A 126 10.58 -14.14 -1.70
N GLY A 127 11.42 -14.59 -0.76
CA GLY A 127 12.73 -15.16 -1.06
C GLY A 127 13.88 -14.17 -1.28
N GLU A 128 13.61 -12.87 -1.29
CA GLU A 128 14.68 -11.86 -1.30
C GLU A 128 15.28 -11.67 0.09
N THR A 129 16.58 -11.41 0.13
CA THR A 129 17.29 -11.10 1.37
C THR A 129 17.00 -9.64 1.76
N PRO A 130 16.49 -9.37 2.97
CA PRO A 130 16.26 -8.00 3.41
C PRO A 130 17.59 -7.23 3.57
N ASP A 131 17.51 -5.91 3.48
CA ASP A 131 18.65 -5.05 3.84
C ASP A 131 18.88 -5.02 5.37
N SER A 132 19.80 -4.18 5.83
CA SER A 132 20.15 -4.09 7.26
C SER A 132 19.24 -3.16 8.06
N VAL A 133 18.25 -2.51 7.44
CA VAL A 133 17.34 -1.58 8.10
C VAL A 133 16.27 -2.35 8.85
N THR A 134 16.13 -2.08 10.15
CA THR A 134 15.24 -2.84 11.06
C THR A 134 14.08 -2.02 11.60
N SER A 135 13.92 -0.79 11.15
CA SER A 135 12.82 0.08 11.57
C SER A 135 12.25 0.88 10.40
N TYR A 136 10.96 1.18 10.45
CA TYR A 136 10.26 1.96 9.43
C TYR A 136 10.13 3.41 9.90
N SER A 137 10.90 4.29 9.33
CA SER A 137 10.85 5.74 9.56
C SER A 137 11.64 6.47 8.47
N GLU A 138 11.39 7.78 8.32
CA GLU A 138 12.12 8.62 7.36
C GLU A 138 13.64 8.58 7.59
N ARG A 139 14.07 8.51 8.86
CA ARG A 139 15.49 8.44 9.20
C ARG A 139 16.10 7.10 8.82
N ALA A 140 15.43 6.01 9.14
CA ALA A 140 15.93 4.67 8.87
C ALA A 140 15.91 4.35 7.38
N ALA A 141 14.87 4.78 6.65
CA ALA A 141 14.75 4.57 5.20
C ALA A 141 15.89 5.23 4.40
N ALA A 142 16.51 6.29 4.92
CA ALA A 142 17.67 6.93 4.28
C ALA A 142 18.89 6.00 4.15
N ASP A 143 18.98 4.97 5.00
CA ASP A 143 20.04 3.95 4.99
C ASP A 143 19.61 2.67 4.25
N GLY A 144 18.39 2.66 3.67
CA GLY A 144 17.83 1.52 2.96
C GLY A 144 18.46 1.27 1.58
N LEU A 145 18.28 0.05 1.08
CA LEU A 145 18.86 -0.43 -0.18
C LEU A 145 18.51 0.45 -1.38
N TYR A 146 17.30 0.94 -1.46
CA TYR A 146 16.78 1.64 -2.64
C TYR A 146 17.19 3.12 -2.70
N GLY A 147 17.54 3.74 -1.56
CA GLY A 147 17.85 5.18 -1.50
C GLY A 147 16.65 6.04 -1.93
N LEU A 148 16.95 7.25 -2.45
CA LEU A 148 15.91 8.16 -2.94
C LEU A 148 15.42 7.75 -4.33
N MET A 149 14.14 7.43 -4.44
CA MET A 149 13.51 6.94 -5.65
C MET A 149 12.38 7.89 -6.12
N LYS A 150 12.15 7.97 -7.43
CA LYS A 150 10.97 8.65 -7.98
C LYS A 150 9.75 7.73 -7.91
N SER A 151 8.57 8.31 -7.74
CA SER A 151 7.32 7.54 -7.67
C SER A 151 7.04 6.65 -8.89
N THR A 152 7.47 7.07 -10.09
CA THR A 152 7.38 6.26 -11.31
C THR A 152 8.29 5.02 -11.27
N ASP A 153 9.47 5.16 -10.70
CA ASP A 153 10.46 4.10 -10.62
C ASP A 153 10.07 3.10 -9.51
N PHE A 154 9.39 3.58 -8.44
CA PHE A 154 8.88 2.74 -7.37
C PHE A 154 7.92 1.66 -7.86
N ILE A 155 6.93 2.02 -8.66
CA ILE A 155 5.96 1.03 -9.15
C ILE A 155 6.60 0.03 -10.11
N GLU A 156 7.57 0.46 -10.90
CA GLU A 156 8.34 -0.43 -11.80
C GLU A 156 9.23 -1.38 -11.00
N GLU A 157 9.83 -0.90 -9.90
CA GLU A 157 10.61 -1.72 -8.97
C GLU A 157 9.75 -2.76 -8.26
N PHE A 158 8.59 -2.32 -7.72
CA PHE A 158 7.66 -3.21 -7.02
C PHE A 158 7.07 -4.30 -7.93
N LEU A 159 6.76 -3.97 -9.18
CA LEU A 159 6.16 -4.90 -10.14
C LEU A 159 7.21 -5.65 -10.98
N LYS A 160 8.45 -5.67 -10.59
CA LYS A 160 9.49 -6.45 -11.26
C LYS A 160 9.03 -7.90 -11.45
N VAL A 161 8.64 -8.19 -12.65
CA VAL A 161 8.28 -9.50 -13.17
C VAL A 161 9.24 -9.86 -14.28
#